data_7518dc6a3cbe3e9f62a7212588da48cd
#
_entry.id   7518dc6a3cbe3e9f62a7212588da48cd
#
_cell.length_a   1.000
_cell.length_b   1.000
_cell.length_c   1.000
_cell.angle_alpha   90.00
_cell.angle_beta   90.00
_cell.angle_gamma   90.00
#
_symmetry.space_group_name_H-M   'P 1'
#
loop_
_entity.id
_entity.type
_entity.pdbx_description
1 polymer ?
#
loop_
_entity_poly.entity_id
_entity_poly.type
_entity_poly.pdbx_seq_one_letter_code
_entity_poly.pdbx_strand_id
1 'polypeptide(L)'
;MTTNVDLARRLLALSQTGLHFTLQEYDRERYRELAQIATQLLANESEHSVETLHATWFVEDGYATPKIDVRGAIFREQRVLLVRETTDGKWTMPGGWADVNDSPSYAVEKEIEQESGFTAKAAKLAALFDRNKHDHPPQLFHAWKAFFVCDITGGAPRLSNETDGVEFFELDRLPELSTGRATAAQIHRMYKHHLQRELPTEFD
;
A
#
# COMPACT_ATOMS: atom_id res chain seq x y z
N MET A 1 -15.27 14.55 1.22
CA MET A 1 -16.60 13.93 0.92
C MET A 1 -16.40 12.44 0.80
N THR A 2 -17.31 11.62 1.32
CA THR A 2 -17.27 10.16 1.15
C THR A 2 -17.62 9.82 -0.31
N THR A 3 -16.77 9.06 -0.99
CA THR A 3 -16.97 8.66 -2.38
C THR A 3 -17.83 7.39 -2.48
N ASN A 4 -18.38 7.10 -3.68
CA ASN A 4 -19.09 5.82 -3.91
C ASN A 4 -18.17 4.62 -3.69
N VAL A 5 -16.88 4.75 -4.00
CA VAL A 5 -15.86 3.72 -3.73
C VAL A 5 -15.72 3.46 -2.22
N ASP A 6 -15.71 4.51 -1.39
CA ASP A 6 -15.62 4.35 0.07
C ASP A 6 -16.88 3.68 0.64
N LEU A 7 -18.06 4.04 0.13
CA LEU A 7 -19.33 3.41 0.52
C LEU A 7 -19.36 1.94 0.11
N ALA A 8 -18.96 1.63 -1.10
CA ALA A 8 -18.93 0.26 -1.61
C ALA A 8 -17.94 -0.62 -0.80
N ARG A 9 -16.73 -0.13 -0.49
CA ARG A 9 -15.79 -0.84 0.39
C ARG A 9 -16.39 -1.12 1.77
N ARG A 10 -17.08 -0.13 2.35
CA ARG A 10 -17.73 -0.30 3.65
C ARG A 10 -18.84 -1.35 3.61
N LEU A 11 -19.66 -1.37 2.55
CA LEU A 11 -20.69 -2.38 2.33
C LEU A 11 -20.06 -3.79 2.19
N LEU A 12 -18.99 -3.91 1.41
CA LEU A 12 -18.27 -5.18 1.26
C LEU A 12 -17.69 -5.67 2.59
N ALA A 13 -17.07 -4.81 3.38
CA ALA A 13 -16.52 -5.16 4.68
C ALA A 13 -17.61 -5.61 5.67
N LEU A 14 -18.76 -4.95 5.68
CA LEU A 14 -19.93 -5.35 6.48
C LEU A 14 -20.48 -6.70 6.03
N SER A 15 -20.56 -6.91 4.70
CA SER A 15 -21.02 -8.17 4.12
C SER A 15 -20.10 -9.33 4.46
N GLN A 16 -18.79 -9.19 4.28
CA GLN A 16 -17.78 -10.18 4.62
C GLN A 16 -17.86 -10.56 6.11
N THR A 17 -17.85 -9.56 6.99
CA THR A 17 -17.95 -9.76 8.44
C THR A 17 -19.28 -10.43 8.82
N GLY A 18 -20.39 -10.00 8.21
CA GLY A 18 -21.69 -10.60 8.44
C GLY A 18 -21.76 -12.07 8.00
N LEU A 19 -21.24 -12.39 6.82
CA LEU A 19 -21.14 -13.76 6.31
C LEU A 19 -20.33 -14.69 7.23
N HIS A 20 -19.26 -14.17 7.81
CA HIS A 20 -18.41 -14.93 8.72
C HIS A 20 -19.13 -15.28 10.04
N PHE A 21 -19.83 -14.32 10.63
CA PHE A 21 -20.40 -14.50 11.97
C PHE A 21 -21.84 -15.01 11.99
N THR A 22 -22.63 -14.85 10.92
CA THR A 22 -24.03 -15.28 10.93
C THR A 22 -24.19 -16.78 10.83
N LEU A 23 -25.11 -17.33 11.62
CA LEU A 23 -25.57 -18.73 11.54
C LEU A 23 -26.89 -18.86 10.80
N GLN A 24 -27.53 -17.75 10.43
CA GLN A 24 -28.85 -17.72 9.80
C GLN A 24 -28.74 -17.67 8.27
N GLU A 25 -29.36 -18.63 7.56
CA GLU A 25 -29.25 -18.70 6.10
C GLU A 25 -29.85 -17.47 5.40
N TYR A 26 -31.00 -16.96 5.88
CA TYR A 26 -31.59 -15.72 5.34
C TYR A 26 -30.68 -14.49 5.47
N ASP A 27 -29.88 -14.42 6.55
CA ASP A 27 -28.92 -13.34 6.71
C ASP A 27 -27.73 -13.54 5.78
N ARG A 28 -27.29 -14.79 5.54
CA ARG A 28 -26.27 -15.12 4.56
C ARG A 28 -26.67 -14.65 3.14
N GLU A 29 -27.92 -14.92 2.75
CA GLU A 29 -28.44 -14.45 1.47
C GLU A 29 -28.40 -12.92 1.37
N ARG A 30 -28.85 -12.21 2.42
CA ARG A 30 -28.81 -10.74 2.46
C ARG A 30 -27.41 -10.18 2.38
N TYR A 31 -26.45 -10.77 3.11
CA TYR A 31 -25.05 -10.33 3.03
C TYR A 31 -24.42 -10.61 1.67
N ARG A 32 -24.74 -11.72 1.01
CA ARG A 32 -24.31 -11.97 -0.37
C ARG A 32 -24.91 -10.94 -1.34
N GLU A 33 -26.18 -10.60 -1.19
CA GLU A 33 -26.83 -9.55 -2.00
C GLU A 33 -26.17 -8.18 -1.77
N LEU A 34 -25.91 -7.80 -0.51
CA LEU A 34 -25.18 -6.56 -0.19
C LEU A 34 -23.81 -6.50 -0.86
N ALA A 35 -23.07 -7.62 -0.86
CA ALA A 35 -21.78 -7.70 -1.53
C ALA A 35 -21.92 -7.54 -3.06
N GLN A 36 -22.94 -8.13 -3.68
CA GLN A 36 -23.22 -7.96 -5.12
C GLN A 36 -23.53 -6.51 -5.47
N ILE A 37 -24.37 -5.83 -4.69
CA ILE A 37 -24.69 -4.41 -4.87
C ILE A 37 -23.42 -3.56 -4.75
N ALA A 38 -22.62 -3.80 -3.74
CA ALA A 38 -21.37 -3.07 -3.53
C ALA A 38 -20.35 -3.29 -4.66
N THR A 39 -20.25 -4.53 -5.17
CA THR A 39 -19.41 -4.85 -6.32
C THR A 39 -19.88 -4.13 -7.59
N GLN A 40 -21.20 -4.06 -7.81
CA GLN A 40 -21.78 -3.30 -8.91
C GLN A 40 -21.49 -1.80 -8.81
N LEU A 41 -21.54 -1.22 -7.60
CA LEU A 41 -21.16 0.18 -7.38
C LEU A 41 -19.69 0.43 -7.70
N LEU A 42 -18.81 -0.48 -7.33
CA LEU A 42 -17.37 -0.38 -7.67
C LEU A 42 -17.12 -0.51 -9.18
N ALA A 43 -17.81 -1.43 -9.85
CA ALA A 43 -17.68 -1.61 -11.30
C ALA A 43 -18.07 -0.36 -12.08
N ASN A 44 -19.08 0.37 -11.62
CA ASN A 44 -19.52 1.61 -12.25
C ASN A 44 -18.50 2.77 -12.13
N GLU A 45 -17.58 2.68 -11.18
CA GLU A 45 -16.55 3.70 -10.87
C GLU A 45 -15.13 3.24 -11.25
N SER A 46 -15.00 2.09 -11.90
CA SER A 46 -13.69 1.50 -12.25
C SER A 46 -13.71 0.87 -13.65
N GLU A 47 -12.54 0.56 -14.19
CA GLU A 47 -12.37 -0.16 -15.46
C GLU A 47 -12.54 -1.69 -15.30
N HIS A 48 -12.79 -2.18 -14.09
CA HIS A 48 -12.91 -3.61 -13.81
C HIS A 48 -14.35 -4.10 -13.92
N SER A 49 -14.54 -5.30 -14.48
CA SER A 49 -15.85 -5.93 -14.54
C SER A 49 -16.33 -6.39 -13.16
N VAL A 50 -17.66 -6.55 -13.00
CA VAL A 50 -18.27 -7.08 -11.78
C VAL A 50 -17.70 -8.45 -11.44
N GLU A 51 -17.48 -9.32 -12.43
CA GLU A 51 -16.94 -10.67 -12.25
C GLU A 51 -15.51 -10.63 -11.70
N THR A 52 -14.66 -9.74 -12.24
CA THR A 52 -13.28 -9.55 -11.77
C THR A 52 -13.25 -9.06 -10.34
N LEU A 53 -14.05 -8.04 -10.01
CA LEU A 53 -14.15 -7.49 -8.66
C LEU A 53 -14.71 -8.51 -7.67
N HIS A 54 -15.71 -9.27 -8.06
CA HIS A 54 -16.29 -10.32 -7.24
C HIS A 54 -15.27 -11.44 -6.95
N ALA A 55 -14.57 -11.93 -7.96
CA ALA A 55 -13.54 -12.95 -7.79
C ALA A 55 -12.38 -12.48 -6.88
N THR A 56 -12.03 -11.21 -6.94
CA THR A 56 -10.96 -10.63 -6.12
C THR A 56 -11.38 -10.45 -4.65
N TRP A 57 -12.64 -10.06 -4.41
CA TRP A 57 -13.11 -9.71 -3.07
C TRP A 57 -13.49 -10.93 -2.21
N PHE A 58 -14.12 -11.96 -2.79
CA PHE A 58 -14.63 -13.11 -2.05
C PHE A 58 -13.56 -14.16 -1.69
N VAL A 59 -12.28 -13.85 -1.89
CA VAL A 59 -11.16 -14.74 -1.49
C VAL A 59 -10.91 -14.70 0.02
N GLU A 60 -11.26 -13.59 0.69
CA GLU A 60 -11.02 -13.43 2.14
C GLU A 60 -12.26 -13.76 2.95
N ASP A 61 -12.11 -14.59 3.99
CA ASP A 61 -13.12 -14.86 5.02
C ASP A 61 -12.67 -14.22 6.35
N GLY A 62 -13.61 -13.96 7.24
CA GLY A 62 -13.38 -13.42 8.57
C GLY A 62 -13.70 -11.92 8.69
N TYR A 63 -13.21 -11.32 9.78
CA TYR A 63 -13.41 -9.89 10.03
C TYR A 63 -12.59 -9.06 9.05
N ALA A 64 -13.26 -8.21 8.28
CA ALA A 64 -12.59 -7.35 7.32
C ALA A 64 -11.74 -6.29 8.02
N THR A 65 -10.43 -6.24 7.70
CA THR A 65 -9.48 -5.26 8.22
C THR A 65 -8.79 -4.50 7.09
N PRO A 66 -8.24 -3.29 7.33
CA PRO A 66 -7.34 -2.67 6.37
C PRO A 66 -6.10 -3.56 6.14
N LYS A 67 -5.64 -3.62 4.90
CA LYS A 67 -4.35 -4.23 4.57
C LYS A 67 -3.21 -3.30 4.99
N ILE A 68 -2.04 -3.85 5.28
CA ILE A 68 -0.84 -3.08 5.59
C ILE A 68 0.10 -3.08 4.39
N ASP A 69 0.40 -1.88 3.90
CA ASP A 69 1.40 -1.62 2.87
C ASP A 69 2.62 -0.97 3.53
N VAL A 70 3.80 -1.56 3.39
CA VAL A 70 5.05 -1.04 3.94
C VAL A 70 5.88 -0.35 2.85
N ARG A 71 6.50 0.79 3.17
CA ARG A 71 7.39 1.53 2.24
C ARG A 71 8.68 1.93 2.91
N GLY A 72 9.80 1.59 2.26
CA GLY A 72 11.14 1.92 2.72
C GLY A 72 11.69 3.19 2.07
N ALA A 73 11.92 4.21 2.88
CA ALA A 73 12.54 5.46 2.45
C ALA A 73 14.04 5.42 2.76
N ILE A 74 14.84 5.38 1.72
CA ILE A 74 16.31 5.33 1.78
C ILE A 74 16.85 6.56 1.09
N PHE A 75 17.76 7.26 1.78
CA PHE A 75 18.37 8.45 1.25
C PHE A 75 19.90 8.36 1.24
N ARG A 76 20.51 8.90 0.21
CA ARG A 76 21.94 9.22 0.13
C ARG A 76 22.09 10.68 -0.24
N GLU A 77 22.67 11.48 0.64
CA GLU A 77 22.71 12.93 0.47
C GLU A 77 21.28 13.48 0.32
N GLN A 78 20.98 14.20 -0.78
CA GLN A 78 19.64 14.72 -1.09
C GLN A 78 18.90 13.88 -2.12
N ARG A 79 19.26 12.62 -2.27
CA ARG A 79 18.65 11.71 -3.26
C ARG A 79 17.95 10.56 -2.56
N VAL A 80 16.77 10.21 -3.07
CA VAL A 80 15.94 9.09 -2.62
C VAL A 80 16.14 7.89 -3.52
N LEU A 81 16.26 6.69 -2.93
CA LEU A 81 16.21 5.43 -3.67
C LEU A 81 14.77 5.17 -4.12
N LEU A 82 14.59 5.00 -5.44
CA LEU A 82 13.35 4.54 -6.02
C LEU A 82 13.59 3.29 -6.87
N VAL A 83 12.54 2.50 -7.01
CA VAL A 83 12.47 1.34 -7.91
C VAL A 83 11.41 1.61 -8.98
N ARG A 84 11.61 1.10 -10.19
CA ARG A 84 10.65 1.24 -11.27
C ARG A 84 9.84 -0.03 -11.41
N GLU A 85 8.54 0.08 -11.23
CA GLU A 85 7.58 -1.01 -11.31
C GLU A 85 7.38 -1.49 -12.75
N THR A 86 7.44 -2.80 -12.97
CA THR A 86 7.16 -3.37 -14.30
C THR A 86 5.69 -3.24 -14.70
N THR A 87 4.78 -3.12 -13.73
CA THR A 87 3.33 -3.09 -13.95
C THR A 87 2.83 -1.79 -14.57
N ASP A 88 3.43 -0.64 -14.23
CA ASP A 88 3.01 0.68 -14.73
C ASP A 88 4.16 1.52 -15.31
N GLY A 89 5.40 1.00 -15.23
CA GLY A 89 6.61 1.68 -15.73
C GLY A 89 7.02 2.91 -14.91
N LYS A 90 6.43 3.14 -13.73
CA LYS A 90 6.63 4.31 -12.90
C LYS A 90 7.44 4.01 -11.65
N TRP A 91 7.95 5.07 -11.02
CA TRP A 91 8.87 4.96 -9.89
C TRP A 91 8.16 5.09 -8.55
N THR A 92 8.65 4.34 -7.56
CA THR A 92 8.14 4.38 -6.20
C THR A 92 9.24 4.08 -5.18
N MET A 93 9.01 4.41 -3.90
CA MET A 93 9.81 3.85 -2.81
C MET A 93 9.60 2.34 -2.74
N PRO A 94 10.66 1.52 -2.56
CA PRO A 94 10.53 0.08 -2.45
C PRO A 94 9.57 -0.30 -1.31
N GLY A 95 8.78 -1.36 -1.53
CA GLY A 95 7.82 -1.84 -0.57
C GLY A 95 6.54 -2.37 -1.19
N GLY A 96 5.78 -3.13 -0.42
CA GLY A 96 4.57 -3.84 -0.84
C GLY A 96 3.64 -4.18 0.30
N TRP A 97 2.80 -5.18 0.10
CA TRP A 97 1.93 -5.72 1.14
C TRP A 97 2.76 -6.48 2.17
N ALA A 98 2.53 -6.20 3.45
CA ALA A 98 3.16 -6.99 4.50
C ALA A 98 2.58 -8.42 4.53
N ASP A 99 3.46 -9.42 4.52
CA ASP A 99 3.05 -10.81 4.63
C ASP A 99 2.67 -11.19 6.06
N VAL A 100 1.79 -12.19 6.16
CA VAL A 100 1.43 -12.78 7.46
C VAL A 100 2.67 -13.39 8.11
N ASN A 101 2.82 -13.18 9.41
CA ASN A 101 3.97 -13.53 10.26
C ASN A 101 5.23 -12.67 10.09
N ASP A 102 5.28 -11.74 9.14
CA ASP A 102 6.36 -10.78 9.08
C ASP A 102 6.14 -9.64 10.10
N SER A 103 7.18 -9.29 10.83
CA SER A 103 7.15 -8.05 11.62
C SER A 103 7.22 -6.85 10.66
N PRO A 104 6.66 -5.67 11.02
CA PRO A 104 6.65 -4.52 10.12
C PRO A 104 8.04 -4.09 9.64
N SER A 105 9.07 -4.18 10.51
CA SER A 105 10.45 -3.88 10.14
C SER A 105 11.03 -4.93 9.20
N TYR A 106 10.77 -6.21 9.44
CA TYR A 106 11.22 -7.28 8.56
C TYR A 106 10.55 -7.21 7.19
N ALA A 107 9.24 -6.96 7.14
CA ALA A 107 8.51 -6.81 5.90
C ALA A 107 9.15 -5.74 4.98
N VAL A 108 9.40 -4.53 5.50
CA VAL A 108 10.01 -3.47 4.68
C VAL A 108 11.47 -3.76 4.31
N GLU A 109 12.27 -4.39 5.19
CA GLU A 109 13.65 -4.78 4.89
C GLU A 109 13.70 -5.83 3.77
N LYS A 110 12.79 -6.81 3.81
CA LYS A 110 12.63 -7.84 2.79
C LYS A 110 12.25 -7.25 1.43
N GLU A 111 11.27 -6.36 1.39
CA GLU A 111 10.84 -5.68 0.17
C GLU A 111 11.99 -4.86 -0.45
N ILE A 112 12.74 -4.10 0.37
CA ILE A 112 13.90 -3.36 -0.11
C ILE A 112 14.91 -4.30 -0.79
N GLU A 113 15.20 -5.43 -0.17
CA GLU A 113 16.16 -6.39 -0.72
C GLU A 113 15.64 -7.04 -2.01
N GLN A 114 14.38 -7.45 -2.04
CA GLN A 114 13.77 -8.11 -3.18
C GLN A 114 13.67 -7.19 -4.40
N GLU A 115 13.23 -5.94 -4.19
CA GLU A 115 12.96 -5.00 -5.28
C GLU A 115 14.19 -4.21 -5.73
N SER A 116 15.15 -3.95 -4.84
CA SER A 116 16.30 -3.10 -5.15
C SER A 116 17.66 -3.82 -5.13
N GLY A 117 17.77 -4.97 -4.46
CA GLY A 117 19.02 -5.67 -4.22
C GLY A 117 19.89 -5.06 -3.11
N PHE A 118 19.49 -3.96 -2.49
CA PHE A 118 20.16 -3.43 -1.32
C PHE A 118 19.67 -4.12 -0.06
N THR A 119 20.59 -4.45 0.84
CA THR A 119 20.24 -4.83 2.22
C THR A 119 20.12 -3.56 3.06
N ALA A 120 19.05 -3.44 3.83
CA ALA A 120 18.82 -2.27 4.66
C ALA A 120 18.25 -2.66 6.03
N LYS A 121 18.33 -1.72 6.99
CA LYS A 121 17.70 -1.83 8.31
C LYS A 121 16.70 -0.70 8.51
N ALA A 122 15.50 -1.06 8.94
CA ALA A 122 14.48 -0.13 9.37
C ALA A 122 14.94 0.57 10.66
N ALA A 123 15.28 1.85 10.53
CA ALA A 123 15.78 2.64 11.65
C ALA A 123 14.63 3.33 12.41
N LYS A 124 13.50 3.61 11.73
CA LYS A 124 12.40 4.37 12.31
C LYS A 124 11.11 4.13 11.53
N LEU A 125 10.00 3.88 12.23
CA LEU A 125 8.66 4.07 11.69
C LEU A 125 8.39 5.59 11.64
N ALA A 126 8.44 6.18 10.47
CA ALA A 126 8.29 7.61 10.28
C ALA A 126 6.82 8.03 10.21
N ALA A 127 6.00 7.22 9.55
CA ALA A 127 4.57 7.49 9.46
C ALA A 127 3.72 6.22 9.33
N LEU A 128 2.46 6.32 9.80
CA LEU A 128 1.40 5.35 9.56
C LEU A 128 0.16 6.13 9.08
N PHE A 129 -0.16 6.01 7.80
CA PHE A 129 -1.21 6.80 7.17
C PHE A 129 -2.34 5.94 6.62
N ASP A 130 -3.57 6.40 6.81
CA ASP A 130 -4.70 5.94 6.00
C ASP A 130 -4.52 6.43 4.56
N ARG A 131 -4.33 5.48 3.64
CA ARG A 131 -4.12 5.78 2.23
C ARG A 131 -5.17 6.75 1.65
N ASN A 132 -6.42 6.64 2.09
CA ASN A 132 -7.54 7.43 1.56
C ASN A 132 -7.54 8.90 2.01
N LYS A 133 -6.69 9.27 2.99
CA LYS A 133 -6.53 10.66 3.46
C LYS A 133 -5.39 11.41 2.77
N HIS A 134 -4.70 10.75 1.87
CA HIS A 134 -3.60 11.31 1.09
C HIS A 134 -3.92 11.23 -0.41
N ASP A 135 -3.18 11.99 -1.23
CA ASP A 135 -3.42 12.17 -2.67
C ASP A 135 -3.08 10.90 -3.50
N HIS A 136 -3.68 9.78 -3.13
CA HIS A 136 -3.62 8.55 -3.89
C HIS A 136 -4.87 8.38 -4.76
N PRO A 137 -4.75 7.79 -5.95
CA PRO A 137 -5.92 7.44 -6.75
C PRO A 137 -6.77 6.40 -6.00
N PRO A 138 -8.09 6.31 -6.26
CA PRO A 138 -8.95 5.29 -5.67
C PRO A 138 -8.39 3.88 -5.84
N GLN A 139 -8.56 3.04 -4.83
CA GLN A 139 -8.10 1.65 -4.82
C GLN A 139 -9.20 0.74 -4.27
N LEU A 140 -9.23 -0.53 -4.69
CA LEU A 140 -10.22 -1.51 -4.25
C LEU A 140 -10.16 -1.76 -2.73
N PHE A 141 -8.97 -2.05 -2.21
CA PHE A 141 -8.78 -2.36 -0.79
C PHE A 141 -8.51 -1.11 0.03
N HIS A 142 -9.04 -1.07 1.27
CA HIS A 142 -8.59 -0.11 2.26
C HIS A 142 -7.19 -0.52 2.75
N ALA A 143 -6.26 0.42 2.76
CA ALA A 143 -4.89 0.16 3.19
C ALA A 143 -4.39 1.24 4.15
N TRP A 144 -3.63 0.80 5.14
CA TRP A 144 -2.75 1.67 5.92
C TRP A 144 -1.33 1.54 5.37
N LYS A 145 -0.67 2.68 5.19
CA LYS A 145 0.69 2.76 4.66
C LYS A 145 1.66 3.07 5.79
N ALA A 146 2.54 2.12 6.06
CA ALA A 146 3.60 2.25 7.05
C ALA A 146 4.91 2.66 6.35
N PHE A 147 5.38 3.87 6.59
CA PHE A 147 6.61 4.41 6.01
C PHE A 147 7.76 4.29 7.00
N PHE A 148 8.83 3.64 6.57
CA PHE A 148 10.04 3.48 7.37
C PHE A 148 11.19 4.25 6.74
N VAL A 149 11.92 5.01 7.56
CA VAL A 149 13.26 5.47 7.19
C VAL A 149 14.21 4.32 7.44
N CYS A 150 14.95 3.92 6.39
CA CYS A 150 15.85 2.78 6.41
C CYS A 150 17.28 3.19 6.05
N ASP A 151 18.24 2.49 6.64
CA ASP A 151 19.67 2.69 6.38
C ASP A 151 20.23 1.48 5.64
N ILE A 152 20.96 1.72 4.52
CA ILE A 152 21.62 0.64 3.78
C ILE A 152 22.74 0.07 4.64
N THR A 153 22.77 -1.26 4.73
CA THR A 153 23.80 -2.02 5.41
C THR A 153 24.68 -2.82 4.45
N GLY A 154 24.25 -3.00 3.20
CA GLY A 154 24.99 -3.75 2.18
C GLY A 154 24.20 -3.89 0.87
N GLY A 155 24.63 -4.86 0.06
CA GLY A 155 24.01 -5.12 -1.23
C GLY A 155 24.44 -4.15 -2.34
N ALA A 156 23.85 -4.33 -3.51
CA ALA A 156 24.06 -3.49 -4.69
C ALA A 156 22.79 -3.48 -5.55
N PRO A 157 22.57 -2.46 -6.41
CA PRO A 157 21.41 -2.41 -7.27
C PRO A 157 21.25 -3.69 -8.08
N ARG A 158 20.06 -4.28 -8.02
CA ARG A 158 19.70 -5.50 -8.77
C ARG A 158 18.24 -5.42 -9.15
N LEU A 159 17.95 -5.72 -10.40
CA LEU A 159 16.59 -5.83 -10.91
C LEU A 159 15.92 -7.10 -10.40
N SER A 160 14.59 -7.09 -10.35
CA SER A 160 13.78 -8.23 -9.93
C SER A 160 12.72 -8.57 -10.99
N ASN A 161 11.85 -9.52 -10.69
CA ASN A 161 10.70 -9.81 -11.55
C ASN A 161 9.63 -8.69 -11.50
N GLU A 162 9.63 -7.89 -10.44
CA GLU A 162 8.64 -6.83 -10.19
C GLU A 162 9.18 -5.46 -10.57
N THR A 163 10.52 -5.28 -10.56
CA THR A 163 11.16 -3.99 -10.81
C THR A 163 12.22 -4.08 -11.90
N ASP A 164 12.18 -3.16 -12.87
CA ASP A 164 13.09 -3.05 -13.99
C ASP A 164 13.99 -1.81 -13.94
N GLY A 165 14.02 -1.11 -12.81
CA GLY A 165 14.89 0.04 -12.54
C GLY A 165 15.14 0.24 -11.04
N VAL A 166 16.38 0.59 -10.67
CA VAL A 166 16.80 0.90 -9.30
C VAL A 166 17.76 2.08 -9.35
N GLU A 167 17.35 3.24 -8.83
CA GLU A 167 18.14 4.47 -8.96
C GLU A 167 17.90 5.46 -7.82
N PHE A 168 18.89 6.34 -7.57
CA PHE A 168 18.79 7.45 -6.63
C PHE A 168 18.45 8.75 -7.36
N PHE A 169 17.30 9.36 -7.04
CA PHE A 169 16.81 10.59 -7.64
C PHE A 169 16.93 11.79 -6.71
N GLU A 170 17.31 12.93 -7.26
CA GLU A 170 17.28 14.21 -6.55
C GLU A 170 15.83 14.56 -6.17
N LEU A 171 15.64 15.07 -4.96
CA LEU A 171 14.29 15.36 -4.44
C LEU A 171 13.55 16.47 -5.18
N ASP A 172 14.27 17.37 -5.84
CA ASP A 172 13.72 18.44 -6.68
C ASP A 172 13.48 18.00 -8.14
N ARG A 173 13.91 16.77 -8.51
CA ARG A 173 13.79 16.18 -9.85
C ARG A 173 13.29 14.75 -9.80
N LEU A 174 12.21 14.52 -9.07
CA LEU A 174 11.60 13.19 -9.00
C LEU A 174 11.09 12.79 -10.40
N PRO A 175 11.25 11.51 -10.77
CA PRO A 175 10.69 10.97 -12.01
C PRO A 175 9.17 10.86 -11.93
N GLU A 176 8.54 10.36 -12.99
CA GLU A 176 7.10 10.03 -12.94
C GLU A 176 6.84 8.96 -11.89
N LEU A 177 6.05 9.31 -10.87
CA LEU A 177 5.80 8.44 -9.73
C LEU A 177 4.57 7.55 -9.93
N SER A 178 4.65 6.32 -9.45
CA SER A 178 3.51 5.43 -9.21
C SER A 178 2.70 5.95 -8.01
N THR A 179 1.84 6.94 -8.25
CA THR A 179 1.10 7.65 -7.19
C THR A 179 0.11 6.75 -6.44
N GLY A 180 -0.25 5.60 -6.99
CA GLY A 180 -0.98 4.56 -6.26
C GLY A 180 -0.18 3.98 -5.09
N ARG A 181 1.16 4.01 -5.18
CA ARG A 181 2.11 3.45 -4.20
C ARG A 181 2.72 4.50 -3.30
N ALA A 182 3.29 5.56 -3.87
CA ALA A 182 3.87 6.66 -3.09
C ALA A 182 3.71 8.00 -3.83
N THR A 183 3.51 9.07 -3.09
CA THR A 183 3.40 10.44 -3.62
C THR A 183 4.66 11.25 -3.34
N ALA A 184 4.91 12.31 -4.13
CA ALA A 184 6.02 13.23 -3.89
C ALA A 184 5.95 13.86 -2.49
N ALA A 185 4.77 14.21 -2.01
CA ALA A 185 4.57 14.77 -0.67
C ALA A 185 5.03 13.78 0.42
N GLN A 186 4.75 12.49 0.26
CA GLN A 186 5.21 11.45 1.19
C GLN A 186 6.73 11.29 1.15
N ILE A 187 7.35 11.29 -0.03
CA ILE A 187 8.82 11.23 -0.17
C ILE A 187 9.47 12.40 0.59
N HIS A 188 8.99 13.63 0.40
CA HIS A 188 9.52 14.80 1.10
C HIS A 188 9.32 14.73 2.62
N ARG A 189 8.18 14.20 3.10
CA ARG A 189 7.97 13.95 4.53
C ARG A 189 8.97 12.94 5.08
N MET A 190 9.22 11.85 4.36
CA MET A 190 10.22 10.85 4.76
C MET A 190 11.64 11.44 4.79
N TYR A 191 11.97 12.32 3.86
CA TYR A 191 13.24 13.04 3.88
C TYR A 191 13.40 13.93 5.13
N LYS A 192 12.34 14.61 5.56
CA LYS A 192 12.34 15.36 6.81
C LYS A 192 12.62 14.45 8.01
N HIS A 193 11.99 13.28 8.08
CA HIS A 193 12.25 12.27 9.11
C HIS A 193 13.65 11.66 9.02
N HIS A 194 14.22 11.59 7.82
CA HIS A 194 15.61 11.16 7.64
C HIS A 194 16.60 12.16 8.23
N LEU A 195 16.40 13.45 8.03
CA LEU A 195 17.22 14.51 8.57
C LEU A 195 17.04 14.72 10.08
N GLN A 196 15.84 14.47 10.59
CA GLN A 196 15.45 14.70 11.98
C GLN A 196 14.86 13.40 12.55
N ARG A 197 15.74 12.48 12.95
CA ARG A 197 15.35 11.14 13.42
C ARG A 197 14.55 11.14 14.71
N GLU A 198 14.62 12.22 15.49
CA GLU A 198 13.90 12.44 16.75
C GLU A 198 12.45 12.87 16.58
N LEU A 199 12.02 13.27 15.38
CA LEU A 199 10.62 13.63 15.15
C LEU A 199 9.69 12.48 15.55
N PRO A 200 8.53 12.74 16.17
CA PRO A 200 7.56 11.69 16.46
C PRO A 200 7.04 11.06 15.17
N THR A 201 6.61 9.79 15.26
CA THR A 201 5.91 9.12 14.15
C THR A 201 4.65 9.91 13.80
N GLU A 202 4.47 10.23 12.52
CA GLU A 202 3.26 10.88 12.02
C GLU A 202 2.14 9.84 11.80
N PHE A 203 0.90 10.24 12.07
CA PHE A 203 -0.30 9.42 11.77
C PHE A 203 -1.52 10.31 11.56
N ASP A 204 -2.60 9.75 10.96
CA ASP A 204 -3.89 10.45 10.73
C ASP A 204 -4.79 10.47 11.96
#